data_4795a45272616c92911d3fddf7369ac6
#
_entry.id   4795a45272616c92911d3fddf7369ac6
#
_cell.length_a   1.000
_cell.length_b   1.000
_cell.length_c   1.000
_cell.angle_alpha   90.00
_cell.angle_beta   90.00
_cell.angle_gamma   90.00
#
_symmetry.space_group_name_H-M   'P 1'
#
loop_
_entity.id
_entity.type
_entity.pdbx_description
1 polymer ?
#
loop_
_entity_poly.entity_id
_entity_poly.type
_entity_poly.pdbx_seq_one_letter_code
_entity_poly.pdbx_strand_id
1 'polypeptide(L)'
;VYKRQGKDMGLSRVQLYRKIKSLTNYSPNELLRIARLKKAASLLASSDMTVAEIGYEVGFSSPSYFTKCYREQFGESPTDLLKRKG
;
A
#
# COMPACT_ATOMS: atom_id res chain seq x y z
N VAL A 1 -13.55 4.31 -18.20
CA VAL A 1 -14.48 3.68 -17.27
C VAL A 1 -14.54 4.44 -15.97
N TYR A 2 -13.40 4.67 -15.39
CA TYR A 2 -13.33 5.40 -14.13
C TYR A 2 -13.95 6.79 -14.22
N LYS A 3 -13.61 7.53 -15.26
CA LYS A 3 -14.15 8.88 -15.45
C LYS A 3 -15.66 8.85 -15.62
N ARG A 4 -16.13 7.89 -16.41
CA ARG A 4 -17.55 7.77 -16.69
C ARG A 4 -18.32 7.43 -15.44
N GLN A 5 -17.79 6.52 -14.66
CA GLN A 5 -18.42 6.13 -13.41
C GLN A 5 -18.53 7.30 -12.44
N GLY A 6 -17.47 8.07 -12.26
CA GLY A 6 -17.50 9.21 -11.38
C GLY A 6 -18.50 10.25 -11.85
N LYS A 7 -18.58 10.47 -13.14
CA LYS A 7 -19.49 11.42 -13.72
C LYS A 7 -20.94 10.96 -13.56
N ASP A 8 -21.18 9.70 -13.89
CA ASP A 8 -22.53 9.15 -13.82
C ASP A 8 -23.09 9.13 -12.42
N MET A 9 -22.22 8.93 -11.44
CA MET A 9 -22.63 8.89 -10.05
C MET A 9 -22.74 10.29 -9.41
N GLY A 10 -22.34 11.31 -10.15
CA GLY A 10 -22.41 12.66 -9.66
C GLY A 10 -21.42 12.99 -8.57
N LEU A 11 -20.40 12.16 -8.38
CA LEU A 11 -19.37 12.39 -7.38
C LEU A 11 -18.12 12.94 -8.04
N SER A 12 -17.58 14.03 -7.50
CA SER A 12 -16.30 14.53 -7.90
C SER A 12 -15.19 13.77 -7.16
N ARG A 13 -13.95 13.91 -7.63
CA ARG A 13 -12.83 13.31 -6.93
C ARG A 13 -12.70 13.86 -5.51
N VAL A 14 -13.01 15.14 -5.33
CA VAL A 14 -12.94 15.76 -4.01
C VAL A 14 -13.97 15.16 -3.08
N GLN A 15 -15.20 14.97 -3.57
CA GLN A 15 -16.25 14.37 -2.76
C GLN A 15 -15.94 12.95 -2.37
N LEU A 16 -15.42 12.17 -3.32
CA LEU A 16 -15.01 10.79 -3.05
C LEU A 16 -13.90 10.75 -2.01
N TYR A 17 -12.91 11.62 -2.14
CA TYR A 17 -11.81 11.71 -1.18
C TYR A 17 -12.34 11.98 0.22
N ARG A 18 -13.20 12.97 0.36
CA ARG A 18 -13.76 13.34 1.67
C ARG A 18 -14.56 12.20 2.27
N LYS A 19 -15.33 11.51 1.45
CA LYS A 19 -16.16 10.40 1.93
C LYS A 19 -15.31 9.26 2.45
N ILE A 20 -14.27 8.87 1.72
CA ILE A 20 -13.39 7.80 2.14
C ILE A 20 -12.68 8.19 3.44
N LYS A 21 -12.16 9.41 3.52
CA LYS A 21 -11.47 9.84 4.72
C LYS A 21 -12.40 9.87 5.92
N SER A 22 -13.64 10.32 5.71
CA SER A 22 -14.63 10.37 6.78
C SER A 22 -14.97 8.99 7.32
N LEU A 23 -15.05 7.99 6.45
CA LEU A 23 -15.43 6.64 6.84
C LEU A 23 -14.27 5.84 7.44
N THR A 24 -13.05 6.07 6.98
CA THR A 24 -11.90 5.22 7.34
C THR A 24 -10.80 5.95 8.09
N ASN A 25 -10.85 7.26 8.15
CA ASN A 25 -9.78 8.12 8.66
C ASN A 25 -8.52 8.08 7.80
N TYR A 26 -8.60 7.52 6.59
CA TYR A 26 -7.49 7.47 5.65
C TYR A 26 -7.87 8.10 4.33
N SER A 27 -6.93 8.78 3.70
CA SER A 27 -7.12 9.26 2.34
C SER A 27 -7.04 8.07 1.37
N PRO A 28 -7.54 8.22 0.13
CA PRO A 28 -7.40 7.16 -0.87
C PRO A 28 -5.94 6.75 -1.10
N ASN A 29 -5.02 7.73 -1.10
CA ASN A 29 -3.61 7.41 -1.28
C ASN A 29 -3.04 6.60 -0.12
N GLU A 30 -3.47 6.90 1.09
CA GLU A 30 -3.07 6.14 2.26
C GLU A 30 -3.60 4.71 2.21
N LEU A 31 -4.86 4.54 1.79
CA LEU A 31 -5.44 3.21 1.66
C LEU A 31 -4.71 2.39 0.61
N LEU A 32 -4.34 3.01 -0.51
CA LEU A 32 -3.58 2.33 -1.54
C LEU A 32 -2.22 1.88 -1.01
N ARG A 33 -1.55 2.76 -0.28
CA ARG A 33 -0.26 2.44 0.31
C ARG A 33 -0.38 1.27 1.28
N ILE A 34 -1.41 1.28 2.13
CA ILE A 34 -1.64 0.20 3.09
C ILE A 34 -1.88 -1.12 2.36
N ALA A 35 -2.68 -1.10 1.30
CA ALA A 35 -2.94 -2.30 0.51
C ALA A 35 -1.67 -2.85 -0.12
N ARG A 36 -0.81 -1.97 -0.64
CA ARG A 36 0.48 -2.38 -1.19
C ARG A 36 1.37 -3.01 -0.14
N LEU A 37 1.38 -2.44 1.06
CA LEU A 37 2.20 -2.97 2.15
C LEU A 37 1.70 -4.32 2.63
N LYS A 38 0.38 -4.52 2.67
CA LYS A 38 -0.18 -5.82 3.03
C LYS A 38 0.18 -6.88 2.01
N LYS A 39 0.13 -6.53 0.72
CA LYS A 39 0.53 -7.46 -0.33
C LYS A 39 2.03 -7.78 -0.20
N ALA A 40 2.84 -6.78 0.11
CA ALA A 40 4.27 -6.99 0.32
C ALA A 40 4.53 -7.96 1.46
N ALA A 41 3.82 -7.81 2.57
CA ALA A 41 3.96 -8.74 3.70
C ALA A 41 3.63 -10.16 3.30
N SER A 42 2.58 -10.34 2.50
CA SER A 42 2.21 -11.65 1.98
C SER A 42 3.32 -12.24 1.11
N LEU A 43 3.90 -11.43 0.22
CA LEU A 43 4.99 -11.89 -0.65
C LEU A 43 6.24 -12.22 0.15
N LEU A 44 6.54 -11.44 1.18
CA LEU A 44 7.68 -11.74 2.05
C LEU A 44 7.51 -13.08 2.73
N ALA A 45 6.31 -13.42 3.13
CA ALA A 45 6.04 -14.68 3.82
C ALA A 45 5.98 -15.88 2.89
N SER A 46 5.57 -15.69 1.63
CA SER A 46 5.24 -16.79 0.74
C SER A 46 6.15 -16.95 -0.48
N SER A 47 7.09 -16.04 -0.70
CA SER A 47 7.96 -16.13 -1.88
C SER A 47 9.42 -15.95 -1.49
N ASP A 48 10.31 -16.20 -2.45
CA ASP A 48 11.76 -16.04 -2.26
C ASP A 48 12.27 -14.72 -2.85
N MET A 49 11.37 -13.80 -3.17
CA MET A 49 11.76 -12.50 -3.71
C MET A 49 12.53 -11.70 -2.68
N THR A 50 13.48 -10.89 -3.16
CA THR A 50 14.21 -9.99 -2.28
C THR A 50 13.31 -8.84 -1.85
N VAL A 51 13.71 -8.14 -0.78
CA VAL A 51 12.97 -6.97 -0.31
C VAL A 51 12.83 -5.93 -1.42
N ALA A 52 13.90 -5.67 -2.17
CA ALA A 52 13.86 -4.70 -3.27
C ALA A 52 12.88 -5.13 -4.36
N GLU A 53 12.91 -6.41 -4.74
CA GLU A 53 11.99 -6.93 -5.75
C GLU A 53 10.55 -6.79 -5.30
N ILE A 54 10.27 -7.10 -4.06
CA ILE A 54 8.92 -6.99 -3.52
C ILE A 54 8.45 -5.54 -3.52
N GLY A 55 9.33 -4.62 -3.12
CA GLY A 55 8.99 -3.20 -3.13
C GLY A 55 8.55 -2.73 -4.52
N TYR A 56 9.31 -3.09 -5.54
CA TYR A 56 8.94 -2.73 -6.90
C TYR A 56 7.70 -3.46 -7.37
N GLU A 57 7.56 -4.72 -7.02
CA GLU A 57 6.41 -5.53 -7.45
C GLU A 57 5.09 -4.95 -6.94
N VAL A 58 5.07 -4.45 -5.71
CA VAL A 58 3.84 -3.90 -5.15
C VAL A 58 3.64 -2.42 -5.49
N GLY A 59 4.57 -1.81 -6.22
CA GLY A 59 4.36 -0.48 -6.77
C GLY A 59 5.12 0.67 -6.12
N PHE A 60 6.10 0.39 -5.28
CA PHE A 60 6.94 1.46 -4.72
C PHE A 60 8.03 1.85 -5.69
N SER A 61 8.41 3.13 -5.66
CA SER A 61 9.40 3.66 -6.60
C SER A 61 10.84 3.38 -6.16
N SER A 62 11.06 3.09 -4.88
CA SER A 62 12.40 2.77 -4.40
C SER A 62 12.32 1.84 -3.20
N PRO A 63 13.32 0.96 -3.02
CA PRO A 63 13.37 0.08 -1.85
C PRO A 63 13.46 0.84 -0.53
N SER A 64 14.15 1.97 -0.51
CA SER A 64 14.28 2.78 0.71
C SER A 64 12.94 3.31 1.18
N TYR A 65 12.16 3.84 0.25
CA TYR A 65 10.84 4.35 0.57
C TYR A 65 9.90 3.22 1.01
N PHE A 66 9.97 2.09 0.32
CA PHE A 66 9.21 0.91 0.69
C PHE A 66 9.52 0.48 2.13
N THR A 67 10.80 0.37 2.46
CA THR A 67 11.22 -0.04 3.80
C THR A 67 10.71 0.93 4.86
N LYS A 68 10.79 2.23 4.58
CA LYS A 68 10.30 3.24 5.52
C LYS A 68 8.81 3.08 5.75
N CYS A 69 8.03 2.95 4.69
CA CYS A 69 6.57 2.81 4.81
C CYS A 69 6.21 1.52 5.52
N TYR A 70 6.92 0.44 5.24
CA TYR A 70 6.68 -0.85 5.88
C TYR A 70 6.89 -0.75 7.40
N ARG A 71 7.99 -0.14 7.81
CA ARG A 71 8.26 0.02 9.24
C ARG A 71 7.21 0.88 9.92
N GLU A 72 6.77 1.94 9.27
CA GLU A 72 5.74 2.79 9.84
C GLU A 72 4.41 2.07 9.99
N GLN A 73 4.09 1.17 9.07
CA GLN A 73 2.83 0.44 9.08
C GLN A 73 2.84 -0.73 10.06
N PHE A 74 3.92 -1.49 10.10
CA PHE A 74 3.96 -2.75 10.85
C PHE A 74 4.87 -2.72 12.07
N GLY A 75 5.62 -1.67 12.29
CA GLY A 75 6.51 -1.56 13.44
C GLY A 75 7.83 -2.28 13.30
N GLU A 76 8.08 -2.92 12.16
CA GLU A 76 9.35 -3.59 11.90
C GLU A 76 9.68 -3.50 10.41
N SER A 77 10.95 -3.73 10.07
CA SER A 77 11.36 -3.66 8.67
C SER A 77 11.03 -4.98 7.95
N PRO A 78 10.97 -4.94 6.60
CA PRO A 78 10.79 -6.18 5.84
C PRO A 78 11.91 -7.20 6.11
N THR A 79 13.13 -6.71 6.30
CA THR A 79 14.26 -7.57 6.62
C THR A 79 14.07 -8.31 7.93
N ASP A 80 13.49 -7.65 8.92
CA ASP A 80 13.20 -8.29 10.20
C ASP A 80 12.23 -9.45 10.04
N LEU A 81 11.23 -9.30 9.18
CA LEU A 81 10.30 -10.38 8.89
C LEU A 81 11.02 -11.56 8.25
N LEU A 82 11.92 -11.28 7.30
CA LEU A 82 12.67 -12.34 6.63
C LEU A 82 13.56 -13.09 7.61
N LYS A 83 14.15 -12.40 8.56
CA LYS A 83 14.98 -13.07 9.57
C LYS A 83 14.16 -14.01 10.44
N ARG A 84 12.96 -13.61 10.82
CA ARG A 84 12.08 -14.49 11.59
C ARG A 84 11.60 -15.68 10.80
N LYS A 85 11.34 -15.45 9.50
CA LYS A 85 10.88 -16.49 8.60
C LYS A 85 11.94 -17.57 8.37
N GLY A 86 13.17 -17.10 8.22
CA GLY A 86 14.29 -17.99 7.95
C GLY A 86 14.83 -18.59 9.21
#